data_122e73f9556efd9eb1aed57b643a6475
#
_entry.id   122e73f9556efd9eb1aed57b643a6475
#
_cell.length_a   1.000
_cell.length_b   1.000
_cell.length_c   1.000
_cell.angle_alpha   90.00
_cell.angle_beta   90.00
_cell.angle_gamma   90.00
#
_symmetry.space_group_name_H-M   'P 1'
#
loop_
_entity.id
_entity.type
_entity.pdbx_description
1 polymer ?
#
loop_
_entity_poly.entity_id
_entity_poly.type
_entity_poly.pdbx_seq_one_letter_code
_entity_poly.pdbx_strand_id
1 'polypeptide(L)'
;MSNLNIFFFSNGQNILIQANSTDLFAEVALKYLQKVGLQNQDQVKYFFNSQELIPMSGKSLSDYKIGNAARIDVVLTSTVIGA
;
A
#
# COMPACT_ATOMS: atom_id res chain seq x y z
N MET A 1 -13.58 13.47 -9.62
CA MET A 1 -13.37 12.56 -8.88
C MET A 1 -12.89 11.39 -9.46
N SER A 2 -11.76 10.96 -9.26
CA SER A 2 -11.29 9.86 -9.85
C SER A 2 -11.10 8.83 -8.87
N ASN A 3 -11.83 7.78 -8.97
CA ASN A 3 -11.59 6.59 -8.20
C ASN A 3 -10.54 5.78 -8.90
N LEU A 4 -9.51 5.45 -8.16
CA LEU A 4 -8.44 4.62 -8.67
C LEU A 4 -8.57 3.24 -8.07
N ASN A 5 -8.33 2.23 -8.89
CA ASN A 5 -8.27 0.85 -8.42
C ASN A 5 -6.79 0.54 -8.20
N ILE A 6 -6.44 0.31 -6.95
CA ILE A 6 -5.06 0.03 -6.58
C ILE A 6 -4.98 -1.42 -6.14
N PHE A 7 -4.06 -2.16 -6.74
CA PHE A 7 -3.93 -3.57 -6.42
C PHE A 7 -2.72 -3.77 -5.52
N PHE A 8 -2.97 -4.28 -4.33
CA PHE A 8 -1.89 -4.62 -3.41
C PHE A 8 -1.61 -6.11 -3.56
N PHE A 9 -0.41 -6.44 -3.97
CA PHE A 9 -0.05 -7.83 -4.26
C PHE A 9 0.92 -8.32 -3.20
N SER A 10 0.57 -9.43 -2.56
CA SER A 10 1.41 -10.03 -1.53
C SER A 10 1.15 -11.52 -1.48
N ASN A 11 2.21 -12.30 -1.50
CA ASN A 11 2.08 -13.74 -1.31
C ASN A 11 1.09 -14.39 -2.26
N GLY A 12 1.08 -13.96 -3.51
CA GLY A 12 0.19 -14.53 -4.51
C GLY A 12 -1.23 -14.02 -4.44
N GLN A 13 -1.51 -13.07 -3.55
CA GLN A 13 -2.85 -12.52 -3.43
C GLN A 13 -2.91 -11.09 -3.91
N ASN A 14 -3.96 -10.78 -4.66
CA ASN A 14 -4.22 -9.43 -5.10
C ASN A 14 -5.38 -8.88 -4.32
N ILE A 15 -5.17 -7.77 -3.63
CA ILE A 15 -6.22 -7.11 -2.87
C ILE A 15 -6.51 -5.78 -3.53
N LEU A 16 -7.76 -5.55 -3.90
CA LEU A 16 -8.15 -4.31 -4.55
C LEU A 16 -8.55 -3.29 -3.49
N ILE A 17 -7.94 -2.13 -3.54
CA ILE A 17 -8.31 -1.00 -2.69
C ILE A 17 -8.66 0.15 -3.62
N GLN A 18 -9.82 0.76 -3.41
CA GLN A 18 -10.22 1.92 -4.19
C GLN A 18 -9.89 3.18 -3.43
N ALA A 19 -9.39 4.16 -4.15
CA ALA A 19 -8.97 5.40 -3.54
C ALA A 19 -9.03 6.53 -4.54
N ASN A 20 -8.83 7.75 -4.07
CA ASN A 20 -8.73 8.92 -4.93
C ASN A 20 -7.26 9.30 -5.07
N SER A 21 -6.94 9.95 -6.19
CA SER A 21 -5.55 10.34 -6.44
C SER A 21 -5.03 11.32 -5.40
N THR A 22 -5.91 12.05 -4.74
CA THR A 22 -5.51 13.00 -3.72
C THR A 22 -5.41 12.37 -2.33
N ASP A 23 -5.79 11.12 -2.17
CA ASP A 23 -5.69 10.46 -0.88
C ASP A 23 -4.22 10.29 -0.50
N LEU A 24 -3.94 10.41 0.77
CA LEU A 24 -2.59 10.15 1.25
C LEU A 24 -2.30 8.66 1.18
N PHE A 25 -1.08 8.33 0.82
CA PHE A 25 -0.72 6.92 0.75
C PHE A 25 -0.90 6.24 2.09
N ALA A 26 -0.66 6.96 3.20
CA ALA A 26 -0.88 6.39 4.53
C ALA A 26 -2.31 5.92 4.72
N GLU A 27 -3.27 6.68 4.20
CA GLU A 27 -4.67 6.30 4.34
C GLU A 27 -5.01 5.08 3.51
N VAL A 28 -4.44 5.01 2.31
CA VAL A 28 -4.69 3.86 1.43
C VAL A 28 -4.03 2.61 2.02
N ALA A 29 -2.83 2.75 2.54
CA ALA A 29 -2.14 1.63 3.16
C ALA A 29 -2.91 1.12 4.37
N LEU A 30 -3.51 2.03 5.14
CA LEU A 30 -4.30 1.62 6.28
C LEU A 30 -5.52 0.81 5.85
N LYS A 31 -6.18 1.21 4.77
CA LYS A 31 -7.28 0.43 4.24
C LYS A 31 -6.84 -0.98 3.88
N TYR A 32 -5.66 -1.10 3.28
CA TYR A 32 -5.13 -2.41 2.94
C TYR A 32 -4.89 -3.24 4.19
N LEU A 33 -4.27 -2.66 5.21
CA LEU A 33 -3.97 -3.40 6.43
C LEU A 33 -5.26 -3.88 7.10
N GLN A 34 -6.28 -3.04 7.12
CA GLN A 34 -7.55 -3.44 7.72
C GLN A 34 -8.18 -4.56 6.93
N LYS A 35 -8.04 -4.54 5.61
CA LYS A 35 -8.67 -5.55 4.79
C LYS A 35 -8.02 -6.91 4.96
N VAL A 36 -6.73 -6.95 5.20
CA VAL A 36 -6.01 -8.22 5.39
C VAL A 36 -5.83 -8.58 6.85
N GLY A 37 -6.29 -7.74 7.76
CA GLY A 37 -6.25 -8.07 9.19
C GLY A 37 -4.93 -7.78 9.86
N LEU A 38 -4.06 -7.00 9.24
CA LEU A 38 -2.81 -6.61 9.87
C LEU A 38 -3.01 -5.33 10.64
N GLN A 39 -2.32 -5.17 11.74
CA GLN A 39 -2.51 -4.02 12.58
C GLN A 39 -1.32 -3.11 12.66
N ASN A 40 -0.17 -3.54 12.18
CA ASN A 40 1.05 -2.79 12.39
C ASN A 40 1.73 -2.52 11.06
N GLN A 41 1.79 -1.25 10.66
CA GLN A 41 2.42 -0.89 9.41
C GLN A 41 3.93 -1.12 9.42
N ASP A 42 4.53 -1.21 10.58
CA ASP A 42 5.96 -1.47 10.65
C ASP A 42 6.32 -2.85 10.15
N GLN A 43 5.34 -3.70 9.98
CA GLN A 43 5.60 -5.06 9.51
C GLN A 43 5.49 -5.21 8.02
N VAL A 44 5.22 -4.13 7.29
CA VAL A 44 5.04 -4.21 5.86
C VAL A 44 5.81 -3.11 5.17
N LYS A 45 6.32 -3.42 4.01
CA LYS A 45 6.90 -2.44 3.10
C LYS A 45 6.16 -2.47 1.79
N TYR A 46 6.05 -1.32 1.16
CA TYR A 46 5.31 -1.17 -0.08
C TYR A 46 6.24 -0.68 -1.18
N PHE A 47 6.10 -1.26 -2.36
CA PHE A 47 6.92 -0.87 -3.51
C PHE A 47 6.06 -0.66 -4.74
N PHE A 48 6.36 0.39 -5.49
CA PHE A 48 5.70 0.68 -6.73
C PHE A 48 6.76 1.06 -7.75
N ASN A 49 6.84 0.31 -8.85
CA ASN A 49 7.85 0.53 -9.88
C ASN A 49 9.26 0.54 -9.28
N SER A 50 9.52 -0.40 -8.41
CA SER A 50 10.82 -0.56 -7.74
C SER A 50 11.16 0.59 -6.79
N GLN A 51 10.19 1.44 -6.49
CA GLN A 51 10.38 2.53 -5.56
C GLN A 51 9.63 2.22 -4.27
N GLU A 52 10.31 2.37 -3.14
CA GLU A 52 9.65 2.15 -1.87
C GLU A 52 8.69 3.30 -1.56
N LEU A 53 7.49 2.96 -1.14
CA LEU A 53 6.48 3.94 -0.75
C LEU A 53 6.45 4.01 0.77
N ILE A 54 6.64 5.21 1.29
CA ILE A 54 6.71 5.41 2.74
C ILE A 54 5.41 6.04 3.21
N PRO A 55 4.57 5.29 3.96
CA PRO A 55 3.30 5.86 4.40
C PRO A 55 3.47 7.12 5.24
N MET A 56 4.52 7.20 6.02
CA MET A 56 4.70 8.33 6.90
C MET A 56 5.28 9.53 6.20
N SER A 57 5.51 9.47 4.90
CA SER A 57 6.11 10.59 4.19
C SER A 57 5.14 11.74 3.96
N GLY A 58 3.84 11.50 4.15
CA GLY A 58 2.84 12.54 3.90
C GLY A 58 2.51 12.74 2.44
N LYS A 59 2.94 11.85 1.57
CA LYS A 59 2.69 11.99 0.14
C LYS A 59 1.38 11.34 -0.26
N SER A 60 0.74 11.94 -1.27
CA SER A 60 -0.49 11.39 -1.81
C SER A 60 -0.19 10.38 -2.91
N LEU A 61 -1.22 9.71 -3.40
CA LEU A 61 -1.05 8.80 -4.51
C LEU A 61 -0.53 9.54 -5.74
N SER A 62 -1.03 10.74 -5.99
CA SER A 62 -0.56 11.48 -7.15
C SER A 62 0.89 11.93 -6.98
N ASP A 63 1.34 12.17 -5.76
CA ASP A 63 2.73 12.52 -5.53
C ASP A 63 3.65 11.37 -5.90
N TYR A 64 3.19 10.14 -5.76
CA TYR A 64 3.96 8.98 -6.16
C TYR A 64 3.65 8.56 -7.60
N LYS A 65 2.79 9.31 -8.28
CA LYS A 65 2.37 9.00 -9.65
C LYS A 65 1.68 7.65 -9.74
N ILE A 66 0.95 7.31 -8.71
CA ILE A 66 0.18 6.08 -8.68
C ILE A 66 -1.16 6.36 -9.35
N GLY A 67 -1.44 5.67 -10.42
CA GLY A 67 -2.67 5.87 -11.17
C GLY A 67 -3.60 4.69 -11.09
N ASN A 68 -4.63 4.72 -11.94
CA ASN A 68 -5.60 3.64 -11.95
C ASN A 68 -4.93 2.34 -12.39
N ALA A 69 -5.34 1.25 -11.77
CA ALA A 69 -4.81 -0.09 -12.04
C ALA A 69 -3.35 -0.27 -11.63
N ALA A 70 -2.83 0.62 -10.79
CA ALA A 70 -1.46 0.47 -10.32
C ALA A 70 -1.35 -0.75 -9.41
N ARG A 71 -0.20 -1.39 -9.47
CA ARG A 71 0.07 -2.54 -8.62
C ARG A 71 1.14 -2.17 -7.62
N ILE A 72 0.84 -2.37 -6.35
CA ILE A 72 1.79 -2.13 -5.28
C ILE A 72 2.21 -3.47 -4.73
N ASP A 73 3.49 -3.73 -4.72
CA ASP A 73 4.01 -4.96 -4.16
C ASP A 73 4.20 -4.78 -2.67
N VAL A 74 3.72 -5.73 -1.90
CA VAL A 74 3.77 -5.68 -0.45
C VAL A 74 4.71 -6.75 0.05
N VAL A 75 5.66 -6.36 0.85
CA VAL A 75 6.63 -7.28 1.43
C VAL A 75 6.45 -7.28 2.93
N LEU A 76 6.25 -8.44 3.51
CA LEU A 76 6.14 -8.57 4.95
C LEU A 76 7.53 -8.66 5.54
N THR A 77 7.81 -7.74 6.44
CA THR A 77 9.14 -7.70 7.03
C THR A 77 9.19 -8.19 8.45
N SER A 78 8.09 -8.69 8.96
CA SER A 78 8.05 -9.10 10.29
C SER A 78 8.82 -10.25 10.49
N THR A 79 9.68 -10.22 11.17
CA THR A 79 10.36 -11.25 11.24
C THR A 79 10.30 -11.72 12.34
N VAL A 80 10.05 -11.95 12.86
CA VAL A 80 9.99 -12.42 13.82
C VAL A 80 10.67 -12.93 14.40
N ILE A 81 11.18 -13.13 14.64
CA ILE A 81 11.75 -13.57 15.24
C ILE A 81 11.78 -13.89 16.13
N GLY A 82 11.49 -14.13 16.46
CA GLY A 82 11.46 -14.48 17.40
C GLY A 82 12.00 -14.72 17.92
N ALA A 83 12.17 -14.82 17.91
CA ALA A 83 12.60 -15.04 18.51
C ALA A 83 12.63 -15.10 18.94
#